data_a92827e228c917b61b41d26afc8ae34f
#
_entry.id   a92827e228c917b61b41d26afc8ae34f
#
_cell.length_a   1.000
_cell.length_b   1.000
_cell.length_c   1.000
_cell.angle_alpha   90.00
_cell.angle_beta   90.00
_cell.angle_gamma   90.00
#
_symmetry.space_group_name_H-M   'P 1'
#
loop_
_entity.id
_entity.type
_entity.pdbx_description
1 polymer ?
#
loop_
_entity_poly.entity_id
_entity_poly.type
_entity_poly.pdbx_seq_one_letter_code
_entity_poly.pdbx_strand_id
1 'polypeptide(L)'
;FRREKFVAFGGPDGGDGGRGGNIVFQADDSLATLSDFRYKRKYKAPSGEDGRGARQNGKKGQDLIIRVPRGTVIREVTSGTIMADMSTDEPFIAAKGGKGGWGNSHFATSTRQTPRFAKSGAPGEEWDISLELKLIADVGLIGFPNVGKSSLLSVVSEAKPIIGDYHFTTIIPVLGVVTMGPEQSFVMADIPGLIEGAADGVGLGHEFLKHIERCRMLVHVVDVAGSEGRDPKEDFEKINEELVKFNPELAKCPQIVAGNKIDLATDEQLEDFKSFIEKKGLPYFPIVAPIKYGTKELINAVA
;
A
#
# COMPACT_ATOMS: atom_id res chain seq x y z
N PHE A 1 49.50 5.87 -13.16
CA PHE A 1 50.76 5.29 -13.63
C PHE A 1 51.73 5.10 -12.46
N ARG A 2 52.21 3.89 -12.27
CA ARG A 2 53.23 3.56 -11.27
C ARG A 2 54.58 3.89 -11.90
N ARG A 3 55.36 4.78 -11.29
CA ARG A 3 56.75 5.07 -11.67
C ARG A 3 57.67 4.40 -10.67
N GLU A 4 58.59 3.62 -11.17
CA GLU A 4 59.62 2.97 -10.37
C GLU A 4 61.04 3.29 -10.89
N LYS A 5 62.04 3.18 -10.03
CA LYS A 5 63.42 3.60 -10.32
C LYS A 5 64.03 2.96 -11.56
N PHE A 6 63.57 1.76 -11.93
CA PHE A 6 64.09 1.02 -13.10
C PHE A 6 63.04 0.80 -14.22
N VAL A 7 61.88 1.46 -14.13
CA VAL A 7 60.82 1.36 -15.16
C VAL A 7 60.59 2.74 -15.79
N ALA A 8 61.37 3.03 -16.83
CA ALA A 8 61.40 4.35 -17.46
C ALA A 8 60.04 4.88 -17.94
N PHE A 9 59.20 4.02 -18.44
CA PHE A 9 57.86 4.39 -18.98
C PHE A 9 56.72 4.21 -17.96
N GLY A 10 57.01 3.66 -16.78
CA GLY A 10 56.01 3.31 -15.78
C GLY A 10 55.12 2.14 -16.22
N GLY A 11 54.21 1.73 -15.36
CA GLY A 11 53.24 0.68 -15.63
C GLY A 11 51.78 1.17 -15.48
N PRO A 12 50.82 0.52 -16.13
CA PRO A 12 49.41 0.82 -15.96
C PRO A 12 48.99 0.38 -14.55
N ASP A 13 48.48 1.32 -13.80
CA ASP A 13 48.24 1.19 -12.36
C ASP A 13 46.86 1.64 -11.92
N GLY A 14 46.02 2.05 -12.86
CA GLY A 14 44.64 2.47 -12.61
C GLY A 14 43.73 1.29 -12.32
N GLY A 15 43.00 1.36 -11.19
CA GLY A 15 41.89 0.47 -10.89
C GLY A 15 40.64 0.85 -11.62
N ASP A 16 39.61 0.00 -11.53
CA ASP A 16 38.33 0.21 -12.16
C ASP A 16 37.45 1.14 -11.31
N GLY A 17 36.56 1.89 -11.94
CA GLY A 17 35.51 2.63 -11.27
C GLY A 17 34.47 1.69 -10.64
N GLY A 18 33.89 2.11 -9.54
CA GLY A 18 32.77 1.41 -8.89
C GLY A 18 31.49 1.53 -9.73
N ARG A 19 30.63 0.54 -9.63
CA ARG A 19 29.27 0.60 -10.19
C ARG A 19 28.44 1.61 -9.39
N GLY A 20 27.53 2.34 -10.05
CA GLY A 20 26.50 3.16 -9.38
C GLY A 20 25.50 2.30 -8.60
N GLY A 21 24.87 2.90 -7.58
CA GLY A 21 23.77 2.28 -6.84
C GLY A 21 22.51 2.13 -7.72
N ASN A 22 21.65 1.18 -7.37
CA ASN A 22 20.34 1.00 -8.00
C ASN A 22 19.30 1.84 -7.26
N ILE A 23 18.16 2.09 -7.91
CA ILE A 23 16.94 2.57 -7.26
C ILE A 23 16.01 1.37 -7.08
N VAL A 24 15.64 1.10 -5.83
CA VAL A 24 14.86 -0.07 -5.44
C VAL A 24 13.61 0.39 -4.71
N PHE A 25 12.44 -0.05 -5.15
CA PHE A 25 11.20 0.11 -4.43
C PHE A 25 10.96 -1.08 -3.51
N GLN A 26 10.45 -0.80 -2.32
CA GLN A 26 10.10 -1.81 -1.33
C GLN A 26 8.75 -1.46 -0.71
N ALA A 27 7.86 -2.45 -0.63
CA ALA A 27 6.59 -2.29 0.06
C ALA A 27 6.82 -2.14 1.57
N ASP A 28 6.03 -1.26 2.19
CA ASP A 28 6.07 -0.99 3.63
C ASP A 28 4.64 -0.86 4.14
N ASP A 29 4.24 -1.78 5.01
CA ASP A 29 2.88 -1.86 5.57
C ASP A 29 2.58 -0.73 6.57
N SER A 30 3.61 -0.02 7.06
CA SER A 30 3.43 1.15 7.92
C SER A 30 2.99 2.40 7.17
N LEU A 31 3.14 2.41 5.83
CA LEU A 31 2.76 3.53 4.99
C LEU A 31 1.37 3.31 4.39
N ALA A 32 0.48 4.29 4.57
CA ALA A 32 -0.87 4.24 4.00
C ALA A 32 -1.07 5.19 2.80
N THR A 33 -0.14 6.11 2.55
CA THR A 33 -0.30 7.14 1.51
C THR A 33 0.98 7.40 0.72
N LEU A 34 0.84 7.99 -0.47
CA LEU A 34 1.96 8.47 -1.29
C LEU A 34 2.27 9.95 -1.09
N SER A 35 1.88 10.54 0.07
CA SER A 35 1.99 11.99 0.32
C SER A 35 3.41 12.53 0.17
N ASP A 36 4.43 11.77 0.58
CA ASP A 36 5.84 12.19 0.55
C ASP A 36 6.34 12.44 -0.87
N PHE A 37 5.78 11.73 -1.85
CA PHE A 37 6.15 11.87 -3.27
C PHE A 37 5.63 13.16 -3.90
N ARG A 38 4.70 13.89 -3.27
CA ARG A 38 4.27 15.23 -3.68
C ARG A 38 5.40 16.23 -3.56
N TYR A 39 6.21 16.11 -2.51
CA TYR A 39 7.25 17.09 -2.17
C TYR A 39 8.58 16.71 -2.80
N LYS A 40 8.93 15.44 -2.80
CA LYS A 40 10.19 14.94 -3.39
C LYS A 40 9.89 14.14 -4.65
N ARG A 41 10.20 14.72 -5.81
CA ARG A 41 9.91 14.13 -7.14
C ARG A 41 11.12 13.54 -7.85
N LYS A 42 12.35 13.84 -7.38
CA LYS A 42 13.58 13.35 -7.99
C LYS A 42 14.36 12.53 -7.01
N TYR A 43 14.71 11.33 -7.43
CA TYR A 43 15.49 10.39 -6.65
C TYR A 43 16.71 9.99 -7.46
N LYS A 44 17.88 10.03 -6.85
CA LYS A 44 19.14 9.68 -7.46
C LYS A 44 19.95 8.82 -6.50
N ALA A 45 20.29 7.61 -6.93
CA ALA A 45 21.19 6.76 -6.19
C ALA A 45 22.62 7.29 -6.28
N PRO A 46 23.47 7.09 -5.25
CA PRO A 46 24.86 7.49 -5.28
C PRO A 46 25.62 6.85 -6.43
N SER A 47 26.51 7.62 -7.06
CA SER A 47 27.45 7.09 -8.04
C SER A 47 28.51 6.22 -7.36
N GLY A 48 29.11 5.29 -8.09
CA GLY A 48 30.32 4.60 -7.64
C GLY A 48 31.51 5.57 -7.56
N GLU A 49 32.47 5.22 -6.75
CA GLU A 49 33.73 5.96 -6.65
C GLU A 49 34.62 5.69 -7.88
N ASP A 50 35.46 6.64 -8.21
CA ASP A 50 36.47 6.46 -9.24
C ASP A 50 37.55 5.46 -8.79
N GLY A 51 38.11 4.70 -9.74
CA GLY A 51 39.25 3.86 -9.51
C GLY A 51 40.51 4.70 -9.18
N ARG A 52 41.34 4.19 -8.31
CA ARG A 52 42.56 4.85 -7.84
C ARG A 52 43.82 4.16 -8.37
N GLY A 53 44.94 4.77 -8.13
CA GLY A 53 46.24 4.15 -8.37
C GLY A 53 46.45 2.87 -7.56
N ALA A 54 47.54 2.15 -7.81
CA ALA A 54 47.85 0.86 -7.21
C ALA A 54 46.78 -0.20 -7.46
N ARG A 55 46.06 -0.12 -8.60
CA ARG A 55 44.97 -1.01 -9.02
C ARG A 55 43.81 -1.08 -8.02
N GLN A 56 43.62 -0.03 -7.24
CA GLN A 56 42.51 0.03 -6.29
C GLN A 56 41.22 0.37 -7.04
N ASN A 57 40.26 -0.53 -6.98
CA ASN A 57 38.95 -0.31 -7.55
C ASN A 57 38.13 0.64 -6.68
N GLY A 58 37.33 1.49 -7.32
CA GLY A 58 36.37 2.36 -6.65
C GLY A 58 35.25 1.55 -5.98
N LYS A 59 34.76 2.06 -4.85
CA LYS A 59 33.65 1.43 -4.15
C LYS A 59 32.37 1.54 -4.96
N LYS A 60 31.52 0.52 -4.87
CA LYS A 60 30.17 0.53 -5.43
C LYS A 60 29.31 1.57 -4.70
N GLY A 61 28.48 2.32 -5.43
CA GLY A 61 27.44 3.17 -4.86
C GLY A 61 26.41 2.33 -4.10
N GLN A 62 25.89 2.89 -3.02
CA GLN A 62 24.82 2.23 -2.25
C GLN A 62 23.52 2.28 -3.03
N ASP A 63 22.71 1.23 -2.91
CA ASP A 63 21.38 1.20 -3.49
C ASP A 63 20.48 2.14 -2.70
N LEU A 64 19.63 2.91 -3.40
CA LEU A 64 18.63 3.80 -2.80
C LEU A 64 17.31 3.04 -2.67
N ILE A 65 16.93 2.76 -1.44
CA ILE A 65 15.63 2.11 -1.16
C ILE A 65 14.56 3.20 -1.00
N ILE A 66 13.51 3.09 -1.79
CA ILE A 66 12.33 3.95 -1.74
C ILE A 66 11.18 3.09 -1.20
N ARG A 67 10.68 3.46 -0.03
CA ARG A 67 9.55 2.76 0.58
C ARG A 67 8.24 3.31 0.03
N VAL A 68 7.33 2.41 -0.31
CA VAL A 68 6.00 2.75 -0.82
C VAL A 68 4.95 1.90 -0.11
N PRO A 69 3.71 2.40 0.05
CA PRO A 69 2.62 1.60 0.58
C PRO A 69 2.42 0.33 -0.23
N ARG A 70 2.01 -0.75 0.44
CA ARG A 70 1.61 -2.00 -0.23
C ARG A 70 0.47 -1.72 -1.23
N GLY A 71 0.53 -2.36 -2.41
CA GLY A 71 -0.44 -2.15 -3.49
C GLY A 71 -0.16 -0.92 -4.35
N THR A 72 1.03 -0.30 -4.21
CA THR A 72 1.47 0.73 -5.14
C THR A 72 1.83 0.12 -6.49
N VAL A 73 1.22 0.61 -7.55
CA VAL A 73 1.57 0.29 -8.94
C VAL A 73 2.56 1.30 -9.46
N ILE A 74 3.67 0.81 -9.98
CA ILE A 74 4.72 1.60 -10.61
C ILE A 74 4.53 1.51 -12.12
N ARG A 75 4.31 2.66 -12.76
CA ARG A 75 4.06 2.75 -14.20
C ARG A 75 5.07 3.69 -14.86
N GLU A 76 5.59 3.30 -16.01
CA GLU A 76 6.38 4.21 -16.84
C GLU A 76 5.47 5.25 -17.50
N VAL A 77 5.82 6.53 -17.36
CA VAL A 77 4.99 7.64 -17.88
C VAL A 77 4.94 7.64 -19.42
N THR A 78 6.07 7.34 -20.07
CA THR A 78 6.20 7.45 -21.54
C THR A 78 5.39 6.36 -22.27
N SER A 79 5.50 5.11 -21.83
CA SER A 79 4.82 3.97 -22.46
C SER A 79 3.48 3.62 -21.83
N GLY A 80 3.21 4.11 -20.62
CA GLY A 80 2.07 3.72 -19.83
C GLY A 80 2.14 2.28 -19.29
N THR A 81 3.26 1.59 -19.49
CA THR A 81 3.42 0.19 -19.11
C THR A 81 3.59 0.03 -17.59
N ILE A 82 2.93 -0.96 -17.01
CA ILE A 82 3.13 -1.32 -15.60
C ILE A 82 4.50 -2.00 -15.48
N MET A 83 5.41 -1.38 -14.71
CA MET A 83 6.73 -1.92 -14.42
C MET A 83 6.69 -2.90 -13.26
N ALA A 84 5.90 -2.60 -12.21
CA ALA A 84 5.72 -3.46 -11.04
C ALA A 84 4.42 -3.15 -10.31
N ASP A 85 3.91 -4.17 -9.61
CA ASP A 85 2.83 -4.06 -8.61
C ASP A 85 3.41 -4.48 -7.26
N MET A 86 3.49 -3.53 -6.32
CA MET A 86 4.08 -3.71 -4.99
C MET A 86 3.07 -4.37 -4.02
N SER A 87 2.40 -5.43 -4.47
CA SER A 87 1.47 -6.21 -3.65
C SER A 87 2.17 -7.24 -2.75
N THR A 88 3.42 -7.56 -3.04
CA THR A 88 4.28 -8.50 -2.28
C THR A 88 5.45 -7.77 -1.63
N ASP A 89 6.16 -8.46 -0.71
CA ASP A 89 7.36 -7.92 -0.04
C ASP A 89 8.61 -7.93 -0.92
N GLU A 90 8.52 -8.48 -2.13
CA GLU A 90 9.67 -8.55 -3.03
C GLU A 90 10.10 -7.16 -3.49
N PRO A 91 11.39 -6.79 -3.26
CA PRO A 91 11.90 -5.50 -3.70
C PRO A 91 11.99 -5.44 -5.23
N PHE A 92 11.56 -4.34 -5.81
CA PHE A 92 11.62 -4.10 -7.25
C PHE A 92 12.74 -3.12 -7.61
N ILE A 93 13.64 -3.51 -8.51
CA ILE A 93 14.70 -2.65 -9.04
C ILE A 93 14.15 -1.85 -10.21
N ALA A 94 13.79 -0.59 -9.95
CA ALA A 94 13.22 0.29 -10.98
C ALA A 94 14.28 0.83 -11.96
N ALA A 95 15.48 1.17 -11.45
CA ALA A 95 16.56 1.66 -12.29
C ALA A 95 17.90 1.08 -11.82
N LYS A 96 18.66 0.55 -12.75
CA LYS A 96 19.97 -0.04 -12.48
C LYS A 96 21.06 1.01 -12.58
N GLY A 97 21.97 1.01 -11.60
CA GLY A 97 23.16 1.84 -11.64
C GLY A 97 24.08 1.50 -12.82
N GLY A 98 24.73 2.49 -13.35
CA GLY A 98 25.68 2.34 -14.45
C GLY A 98 26.91 1.50 -14.07
N LYS A 99 27.46 0.81 -15.02
CA LYS A 99 28.72 0.05 -14.82
C LYS A 99 29.89 1.01 -14.67
N GLY A 100 30.78 0.71 -13.74
CA GLY A 100 32.05 1.42 -13.59
C GLY A 100 32.92 1.33 -14.85
N GLY A 101 33.76 2.32 -15.05
CA GLY A 101 34.75 2.33 -16.12
C GLY A 101 35.90 1.38 -15.85
N TRP A 102 36.62 1.01 -16.88
CA TRP A 102 37.82 0.17 -16.77
C TRP A 102 39.07 1.02 -16.64
N GLY A 103 39.90 0.68 -15.69
CA GLY A 103 41.23 1.25 -15.50
C GLY A 103 42.17 0.93 -16.68
N ASN A 104 43.23 1.70 -16.79
CA ASN A 104 44.20 1.53 -17.88
C ASN A 104 44.90 0.16 -17.86
N SER A 105 44.92 -0.53 -16.72
CA SER A 105 45.51 -1.87 -16.58
C SER A 105 44.85 -2.92 -17.47
N HIS A 106 43.56 -2.78 -17.79
CA HIS A 106 42.83 -3.69 -18.70
C HIS A 106 43.29 -3.58 -20.16
N PHE A 107 43.92 -2.48 -20.55
CA PHE A 107 44.28 -2.20 -21.93
C PHE A 107 45.78 -2.46 -22.19
N ALA A 108 46.50 -3.04 -21.22
CA ALA A 108 47.87 -3.46 -21.39
C ALA A 108 47.92 -4.72 -22.25
N THR A 109 48.72 -4.67 -23.33
CA THR A 109 48.99 -5.77 -24.23
C THR A 109 50.51 -5.94 -24.39
N SER A 110 50.98 -7.05 -24.99
CA SER A 110 52.41 -7.28 -25.25
C SER A 110 53.04 -6.16 -26.11
N THR A 111 52.29 -5.57 -27.01
CA THR A 111 52.72 -4.48 -27.88
C THR A 111 52.46 -3.09 -27.27
N ARG A 112 51.47 -2.94 -26.39
CA ARG A 112 51.16 -1.69 -25.69
C ARG A 112 51.22 -1.91 -24.18
N GLN A 113 52.39 -1.86 -23.63
CA GLN A 113 52.62 -2.14 -22.21
C GLN A 113 52.23 -0.97 -21.30
N THR A 114 52.13 0.26 -21.80
CA THR A 114 51.83 1.47 -21.03
C THR A 114 50.65 2.25 -21.63
N PRO A 115 49.41 1.69 -21.63
CA PRO A 115 48.24 2.41 -22.13
C PRO A 115 47.95 3.65 -21.26
N ARG A 116 47.77 4.82 -21.90
CA ARG A 116 47.45 6.09 -21.19
C ARG A 116 45.99 6.46 -21.24
N PHE A 117 45.12 5.55 -21.61
CA PHE A 117 43.68 5.74 -21.69
C PHE A 117 43.00 4.74 -20.77
N ALA A 118 41.82 5.12 -20.34
CA ALA A 118 40.85 4.31 -19.57
C ALA A 118 39.52 4.36 -20.29
N LYS A 119 38.63 3.44 -19.97
CA LYS A 119 37.25 3.47 -20.45
C LYS A 119 36.35 4.10 -19.37
N SER A 120 35.64 5.16 -19.72
CA SER A 120 34.65 5.75 -18.81
C SER A 120 33.51 4.77 -18.49
N GLY A 121 32.92 4.94 -17.33
CA GLY A 121 31.71 4.19 -16.93
C GLY A 121 30.53 4.43 -17.86
N ALA A 122 29.59 3.52 -17.86
CA ALA A 122 28.30 3.68 -18.52
C ALA A 122 27.34 4.48 -17.62
N PRO A 123 26.47 5.33 -18.18
CA PRO A 123 25.39 5.95 -17.42
C PRO A 123 24.45 4.89 -16.83
N GLY A 124 23.80 5.21 -15.72
CA GLY A 124 22.72 4.40 -15.17
C GLY A 124 21.43 4.57 -15.98
N GLU A 125 20.45 3.75 -15.65
CA GLU A 125 19.10 3.87 -16.18
C GLU A 125 18.39 5.07 -15.53
N GLU A 126 17.56 5.75 -16.32
CA GLU A 126 16.75 6.88 -15.88
C GLU A 126 15.32 6.69 -16.42
N TRP A 127 14.34 6.82 -15.53
CA TRP A 127 12.93 6.62 -15.85
C TRP A 127 12.07 7.72 -15.26
N ASP A 128 11.10 8.19 -16.03
CA ASP A 128 9.97 8.96 -15.51
C ASP A 128 8.85 7.98 -15.18
N ILE A 129 8.51 7.92 -13.89
CA ILE A 129 7.51 6.98 -13.38
C ILE A 129 6.34 7.70 -12.72
N SER A 130 5.15 7.15 -12.83
CA SER A 130 3.99 7.47 -12.00
C SER A 130 3.79 6.39 -10.94
N LEU A 131 3.44 6.81 -9.74
CA LEU A 131 3.06 5.93 -8.65
C LEU A 131 1.55 6.06 -8.46
N GLU A 132 0.86 4.95 -8.62
CA GLU A 132 -0.58 4.84 -8.41
C GLU A 132 -0.82 3.91 -7.22
N LEU A 133 -1.41 4.42 -6.16
CA LEU A 133 -1.79 3.58 -5.03
C LEU A 133 -3.15 2.97 -5.32
N LYS A 134 -3.17 1.66 -5.54
CA LYS A 134 -4.43 0.89 -5.46
C LYS A 134 -4.77 0.79 -3.99
N LEU A 135 -5.66 1.67 -3.52
CA LEU A 135 -6.11 1.67 -2.15
C LEU A 135 -6.81 0.33 -1.87
N ILE A 136 -6.12 -0.51 -1.13
CA ILE A 136 -6.65 -1.75 -0.57
C ILE A 136 -7.22 -1.36 0.79
N ALA A 137 -8.47 -1.67 1.04
CA ALA A 137 -9.04 -1.44 2.35
C ALA A 137 -8.46 -2.44 3.35
N ASP A 138 -7.96 -1.94 4.47
CA ASP A 138 -7.57 -2.76 5.62
C ASP A 138 -8.81 -3.24 6.36
N VAL A 139 -9.85 -2.38 6.39
CA VAL A 139 -11.10 -2.58 7.13
C VAL A 139 -12.30 -2.39 6.20
N GLY A 140 -13.15 -3.39 6.12
CA GLY A 140 -14.41 -3.33 5.37
C GLY A 140 -15.60 -2.97 6.25
N LEU A 141 -16.40 -1.96 5.87
CA LEU A 141 -17.70 -1.69 6.48
C LEU A 141 -18.77 -2.52 5.78
N ILE A 142 -19.47 -3.34 6.53
CA ILE A 142 -20.59 -4.15 6.06
C ILE A 142 -21.87 -3.78 6.84
N GLY A 143 -23.01 -4.06 6.27
CA GLY A 143 -24.31 -3.77 6.89
C GLY A 143 -25.34 -3.34 5.86
N PHE A 144 -26.62 -3.34 6.24
CA PHE A 144 -27.74 -2.94 5.39
C PHE A 144 -27.64 -1.49 4.87
N PRO A 145 -28.33 -1.10 3.80
CA PRO A 145 -28.47 0.30 3.41
C PRO A 145 -29.02 1.13 4.58
N ASN A 146 -28.63 2.41 4.63
CA ASN A 146 -29.12 3.39 5.60
C ASN A 146 -28.82 3.11 7.08
N VAL A 147 -28.02 2.08 7.42
CA VAL A 147 -27.56 1.85 8.81
C VAL A 147 -26.51 2.86 9.26
N GLY A 148 -25.96 3.66 8.34
CA GLY A 148 -25.00 4.73 8.64
C GLY A 148 -23.55 4.42 8.36
N LYS A 149 -23.22 3.44 7.50
CA LYS A 149 -21.84 3.10 7.08
C LYS A 149 -21.08 4.30 6.53
N SER A 150 -21.64 4.94 5.51
CA SER A 150 -21.01 6.12 4.87
C SER A 150 -20.94 7.33 5.81
N SER A 151 -21.89 7.46 6.76
CA SER A 151 -21.83 8.48 7.82
C SER A 151 -20.69 8.19 8.77
N LEU A 152 -20.52 6.94 9.22
CA LEU A 152 -19.40 6.53 10.04
C LEU A 152 -18.08 6.82 9.33
N LEU A 153 -17.93 6.40 8.08
CA LEU A 153 -16.73 6.62 7.29
C LEU A 153 -16.38 8.10 7.17
N SER A 154 -17.36 8.98 6.88
CA SER A 154 -17.12 10.43 6.76
C SER A 154 -16.73 11.10 8.06
N VAL A 155 -17.12 10.53 9.20
CA VAL A 155 -16.84 11.08 10.52
C VAL A 155 -15.48 10.67 11.06
N VAL A 156 -15.01 9.45 10.74
CA VAL A 156 -13.74 8.90 11.21
C VAL A 156 -12.57 9.19 10.25
N SER A 157 -12.86 9.50 9.00
CA SER A 157 -11.84 9.85 8.01
C SER A 157 -11.35 11.30 8.19
N GLU A 158 -10.03 11.54 8.18
CA GLU A 158 -9.44 12.89 8.25
C GLU A 158 -9.66 13.71 6.98
N ALA A 159 -9.67 13.07 5.83
CA ALA A 159 -9.98 13.70 4.56
C ALA A 159 -11.42 13.35 4.14
N LYS A 160 -12.01 14.16 3.26
CA LYS A 160 -13.27 13.74 2.62
C LYS A 160 -13.06 12.37 2.00
N PRO A 161 -13.96 11.41 2.26
CA PRO A 161 -13.87 10.09 1.66
C PRO A 161 -13.65 10.17 0.16
N ILE A 162 -12.68 9.43 -0.33
CA ILE A 162 -12.32 9.44 -1.75
C ILE A 162 -13.21 8.40 -2.45
N ILE A 163 -13.89 8.83 -3.47
CA ILE A 163 -14.57 7.92 -4.40
C ILE A 163 -13.47 7.22 -5.18
N GLY A 164 -13.32 5.91 -5.00
CA GLY A 164 -12.34 5.13 -5.75
C GLY A 164 -12.73 5.06 -7.22
N ASP A 165 -11.97 5.68 -8.11
CA ASP A 165 -12.18 5.59 -9.56
C ASP A 165 -11.66 4.24 -10.08
N TYR A 166 -12.43 3.20 -9.85
CA TYR A 166 -12.14 1.87 -10.36
C TYR A 166 -12.93 1.66 -11.65
N HIS A 167 -12.28 1.84 -12.79
CA HIS A 167 -12.88 1.73 -14.14
C HIS A 167 -13.56 0.37 -14.44
N PHE A 168 -13.43 -0.59 -13.54
CA PHE A 168 -13.96 -1.96 -13.66
C PHE A 168 -15.08 -2.29 -12.68
N THR A 169 -15.57 -1.33 -11.86
CA THR A 169 -16.66 -1.56 -10.91
C THR A 169 -17.92 -0.85 -11.31
N THR A 170 -19.04 -1.58 -11.28
CA THR A 170 -20.37 -1.01 -11.48
C THR A 170 -20.83 -0.23 -10.23
N ILE A 171 -20.28 -0.57 -9.06
CA ILE A 171 -20.54 0.07 -7.77
C ILE A 171 -19.23 0.65 -7.27
N ILE A 172 -19.21 1.95 -7.01
CA ILE A 172 -18.03 2.71 -6.63
C ILE A 172 -17.86 2.65 -5.10
N PRO A 173 -16.77 2.04 -4.59
CA PRO A 173 -16.53 2.04 -3.14
C PRO A 173 -16.15 3.43 -2.66
N VAL A 174 -16.56 3.75 -1.47
CA VAL A 174 -16.14 4.96 -0.77
C VAL A 174 -15.05 4.58 0.21
N LEU A 175 -13.89 5.20 0.06
CA LEU A 175 -12.71 4.92 0.89
C LEU A 175 -12.42 6.10 1.80
N GLY A 176 -12.04 5.82 3.04
CA GLY A 176 -11.59 6.81 4.00
C GLY A 176 -10.29 6.39 4.64
N VAL A 177 -9.36 7.33 4.78
CA VAL A 177 -8.12 7.13 5.54
C VAL A 177 -8.38 7.56 6.98
N VAL A 178 -8.19 6.64 7.91
CA VAL A 178 -8.34 6.86 9.35
C VAL A 178 -6.96 6.94 9.96
N THR A 179 -6.63 8.08 10.60
CA THR A 179 -5.34 8.32 11.25
C THR A 179 -5.47 8.19 12.75
N MET A 180 -4.59 7.40 13.37
CA MET A 180 -4.54 7.15 14.81
C MET A 180 -3.44 7.96 15.52
N GLY A 181 -2.53 8.56 14.76
CA GLY A 181 -1.38 9.31 15.25
C GLY A 181 -0.38 9.60 14.13
N PRO A 182 0.79 10.16 14.44
CA PRO A 182 1.73 10.63 13.42
C PRO A 182 2.22 9.57 12.42
N GLU A 183 2.23 8.30 12.84
CA GLU A 183 2.80 7.19 12.04
C GLU A 183 1.85 6.01 11.84
N GLN A 184 0.59 6.11 12.29
CA GLN A 184 -0.37 5.01 12.18
C GLN A 184 -1.63 5.48 11.49
N SER A 185 -1.90 4.87 10.34
CA SER A 185 -3.13 5.07 9.57
C SER A 185 -3.55 3.78 8.88
N PHE A 186 -4.85 3.60 8.68
CA PHE A 186 -5.41 2.49 7.93
C PHE A 186 -6.51 2.97 6.99
N VAL A 187 -6.81 2.19 5.97
CA VAL A 187 -7.86 2.50 4.99
C VAL A 187 -9.12 1.71 5.32
N MET A 188 -10.22 2.43 5.48
CA MET A 188 -11.55 1.86 5.69
C MET A 188 -12.38 2.04 4.42
N ALA A 189 -13.08 1.00 3.98
CA ALA A 189 -13.95 1.01 2.81
C ALA A 189 -15.39 0.77 3.18
N ASP A 190 -16.31 1.59 2.69
CA ASP A 190 -17.72 1.24 2.64
C ASP A 190 -17.93 0.26 1.48
N ILE A 191 -18.42 -0.94 1.79
CA ILE A 191 -18.69 -2.02 0.82
C ILE A 191 -20.18 -1.96 0.46
N PRO A 192 -20.58 -1.18 -0.57
CA PRO A 192 -21.96 -1.12 -1.01
C PRO A 192 -22.32 -2.39 -1.77
N GLY A 193 -23.58 -2.83 -1.67
CA GLY A 193 -24.13 -3.87 -2.54
C GLY A 193 -23.89 -5.31 -2.10
N LEU A 194 -23.49 -5.57 -0.85
CA LEU A 194 -23.52 -6.94 -0.31
C LEU A 194 -24.93 -7.53 -0.23
N ILE A 195 -25.98 -6.70 -0.29
CA ILE A 195 -27.34 -7.06 0.13
C ILE A 195 -28.36 -7.21 -1.01
N GLU A 196 -28.13 -6.66 -2.19
CA GLU A 196 -29.11 -6.76 -3.28
C GLU A 196 -28.52 -7.48 -4.49
N GLY A 197 -28.60 -8.82 -4.51
CA GLY A 197 -28.27 -9.63 -5.68
C GLY A 197 -26.76 -9.90 -5.91
N ALA A 198 -25.92 -9.73 -4.91
CA ALA A 198 -24.49 -10.05 -5.03
C ALA A 198 -24.25 -11.54 -5.36
N ALA A 199 -25.11 -12.42 -4.87
CA ALA A 199 -25.06 -13.87 -5.18
C ALA A 199 -25.52 -14.19 -6.61
N ASP A 200 -26.31 -13.32 -7.24
CA ASP A 200 -26.85 -13.54 -8.60
C ASP A 200 -25.96 -12.99 -9.72
N GLY A 201 -24.75 -12.52 -9.40
CA GLY A 201 -23.73 -12.13 -10.39
C GLY A 201 -23.97 -10.81 -11.12
N VAL A 202 -24.96 -10.03 -10.72
CA VAL A 202 -25.31 -8.76 -11.35
C VAL A 202 -24.85 -7.60 -10.47
N GLY A 203 -23.61 -7.12 -10.64
CA GLY A 203 -23.27 -5.79 -10.13
C GLY A 203 -21.89 -5.56 -9.53
N LEU A 204 -21.26 -6.52 -8.89
CA LEU A 204 -19.91 -6.37 -8.35
C LEU A 204 -18.89 -7.02 -9.28
N GLY A 205 -18.06 -6.20 -9.94
CA GLY A 205 -17.00 -6.73 -10.81
C GLY A 205 -16.04 -7.64 -10.04
N HIS A 206 -15.68 -8.76 -10.64
CA HIS A 206 -14.76 -9.79 -10.06
C HIS A 206 -13.44 -9.21 -9.53
N GLU A 207 -13.01 -8.07 -10.05
CA GLU A 207 -11.78 -7.41 -9.61
C GLU A 207 -11.98 -6.57 -8.33
N PHE A 208 -13.17 -5.99 -8.12
CA PHE A 208 -13.51 -5.32 -6.86
C PHE A 208 -13.53 -6.30 -5.68
N LEU A 209 -14.01 -7.52 -5.92
CA LEU A 209 -14.00 -8.60 -4.93
C LEU A 209 -12.59 -8.93 -4.43
N LYS A 210 -11.62 -9.01 -5.34
CA LYS A 210 -10.22 -9.26 -5.00
C LYS A 210 -9.60 -8.18 -4.10
N HIS A 211 -10.14 -6.96 -4.12
CA HIS A 211 -9.66 -5.87 -3.26
C HIS A 211 -10.28 -5.96 -1.86
N ILE A 212 -11.51 -6.43 -1.76
CA ILE A 212 -12.18 -6.68 -0.47
C ILE A 212 -11.64 -7.95 0.21
N GLU A 213 -11.28 -8.98 -0.55
CA GLU A 213 -10.64 -10.21 -0.05
C GLU A 213 -9.38 -9.96 0.77
N ARG A 214 -8.80 -8.77 0.69
CA ARG A 214 -7.60 -8.36 1.42
C ARG A 214 -7.90 -7.58 2.71
N CYS A 215 -9.19 -7.31 3.02
CA CYS A 215 -9.54 -6.74 4.30
C CYS A 215 -9.08 -7.66 5.43
N ARG A 216 -8.41 -7.06 6.41
CA ARG A 216 -7.91 -7.78 7.60
C ARG A 216 -8.98 -7.89 8.68
N MET A 217 -9.98 -7.02 8.62
CA MET A 217 -11.08 -6.93 9.59
C MET A 217 -12.35 -6.39 8.95
N LEU A 218 -13.49 -6.78 9.48
CA LEU A 218 -14.80 -6.27 9.11
C LEU A 218 -15.44 -5.53 10.28
N VAL A 219 -16.02 -4.37 10.00
CA VAL A 219 -16.88 -3.64 10.93
C VAL A 219 -18.31 -3.77 10.45
N HIS A 220 -19.11 -4.55 11.16
CA HIS A 220 -20.53 -4.74 10.87
C HIS A 220 -21.36 -3.65 11.56
N VAL A 221 -21.86 -2.73 10.75
CA VAL A 221 -22.70 -1.62 11.23
C VAL A 221 -24.16 -2.04 11.19
N VAL A 222 -24.84 -1.98 12.35
CA VAL A 222 -26.24 -2.37 12.52
C VAL A 222 -27.02 -1.20 13.09
N ASP A 223 -28.23 -0.95 12.57
CA ASP A 223 -29.19 0.01 13.11
C ASP A 223 -29.96 -0.64 14.26
N VAL A 224 -29.55 -0.36 15.49
CA VAL A 224 -30.11 -0.99 16.70
C VAL A 224 -31.54 -0.51 16.97
N ALA A 225 -31.89 0.69 16.52
CA ALA A 225 -33.26 1.22 16.69
C ALA A 225 -34.27 0.58 15.74
N GLY A 226 -33.78 -0.13 14.70
CA GLY A 226 -34.68 -0.66 13.68
C GLY A 226 -35.46 0.43 12.96
N SER A 227 -34.85 1.60 12.68
CA SER A 227 -35.54 2.82 12.20
C SER A 227 -36.29 2.61 10.89
N GLU A 228 -35.97 1.57 10.12
CA GLU A 228 -36.65 1.19 8.88
C GLU A 228 -37.63 0.02 9.09
N GLY A 229 -38.01 -0.28 10.33
CA GLY A 229 -38.97 -1.35 10.67
C GLY A 229 -38.40 -2.76 10.53
N ARG A 230 -37.07 -2.91 10.53
CA ARG A 230 -36.36 -4.20 10.51
C ARG A 230 -35.87 -4.59 11.89
N ASP A 231 -35.74 -5.91 12.13
CA ASP A 231 -35.18 -6.43 13.36
C ASP A 231 -33.62 -6.42 13.25
N PRO A 232 -32.91 -5.73 14.15
CA PRO A 232 -31.45 -5.69 14.14
C PRO A 232 -30.78 -7.06 14.18
N LYS A 233 -31.37 -8.05 14.86
CA LYS A 233 -30.84 -9.41 14.94
C LYS A 233 -30.96 -10.15 13.60
N GLU A 234 -32.14 -10.05 12.98
CA GLU A 234 -32.32 -10.61 11.64
C GLU A 234 -31.42 -9.96 10.59
N ASP A 235 -31.26 -8.65 10.64
CA ASP A 235 -30.36 -7.91 9.78
C ASP A 235 -28.92 -8.39 9.94
N PHE A 236 -28.46 -8.57 11.17
CA PHE A 236 -27.13 -9.09 11.46
C PHE A 236 -26.92 -10.51 10.88
N GLU A 237 -27.89 -11.42 11.07
CA GLU A 237 -27.78 -12.80 10.57
C GLU A 237 -27.79 -12.84 9.04
N LYS A 238 -28.69 -12.11 8.38
CA LYS A 238 -28.80 -12.06 6.91
C LYS A 238 -27.49 -11.59 6.26
N ILE A 239 -26.88 -10.53 6.80
CA ILE A 239 -25.59 -10.04 6.27
C ILE A 239 -24.50 -11.10 6.39
N ASN A 240 -24.43 -11.81 7.52
CA ASN A 240 -23.44 -12.87 7.70
C ASN A 240 -23.70 -14.07 6.76
N GLU A 241 -24.95 -14.43 6.53
CA GLU A 241 -25.29 -15.47 5.56
C GLU A 241 -24.91 -15.06 4.12
N GLU A 242 -25.17 -13.81 3.74
CA GLU A 242 -24.78 -13.28 2.45
C GLU A 242 -23.27 -13.20 2.30
N LEU A 243 -22.56 -12.78 3.35
CA LEU A 243 -21.10 -12.72 3.35
C LEU A 243 -20.49 -14.11 3.11
N VAL A 244 -21.02 -15.15 3.73
CA VAL A 244 -20.59 -16.54 3.52
C VAL A 244 -20.86 -16.99 2.08
N LYS A 245 -22.03 -16.69 1.54
CA LYS A 245 -22.38 -17.02 0.14
C LYS A 245 -21.49 -16.28 -0.86
N PHE A 246 -21.18 -15.03 -0.54
CA PHE A 246 -20.39 -14.16 -1.39
C PHE A 246 -18.90 -14.56 -1.44
N ASN A 247 -18.26 -14.65 -0.28
CA ASN A 247 -16.87 -15.05 -0.14
C ASN A 247 -16.62 -15.72 1.22
N PRO A 248 -16.44 -17.05 1.25
CA PRO A 248 -16.18 -17.80 2.48
C PRO A 248 -14.88 -17.39 3.19
N GLU A 249 -13.87 -16.87 2.47
CA GLU A 249 -12.62 -16.41 3.09
C GLU A 249 -12.84 -15.07 3.82
N LEU A 250 -13.59 -14.16 3.21
CA LEU A 250 -13.96 -12.89 3.84
C LEU A 250 -14.82 -13.09 5.09
N ALA A 251 -15.68 -14.09 5.07
CA ALA A 251 -16.51 -14.47 6.22
C ALA A 251 -15.68 -14.99 7.44
N LYS A 252 -14.43 -15.41 7.21
CA LYS A 252 -13.50 -15.82 8.28
C LYS A 252 -12.72 -14.65 8.88
N CYS A 253 -12.78 -13.45 8.28
CA CYS A 253 -12.11 -12.28 8.82
C CYS A 253 -12.63 -11.94 10.22
N PRO A 254 -11.76 -11.45 11.12
CA PRO A 254 -12.19 -10.91 12.39
C PRO A 254 -13.30 -9.87 12.19
N GLN A 255 -14.36 -9.93 13.01
CA GLN A 255 -15.50 -9.06 12.91
C GLN A 255 -15.74 -8.29 14.22
N ILE A 256 -16.00 -6.99 14.08
CA ILE A 256 -16.45 -6.11 15.18
C ILE A 256 -17.84 -5.60 14.81
N VAL A 257 -18.72 -5.51 15.82
CA VAL A 257 -20.09 -5.03 15.62
C VAL A 257 -20.25 -3.61 16.16
N ALA A 258 -20.63 -2.69 15.29
CA ALA A 258 -20.96 -1.31 15.63
C ALA A 258 -22.48 -1.12 15.64
N GLY A 259 -23.08 -1.04 16.82
CA GLY A 259 -24.50 -0.71 16.97
C GLY A 259 -24.70 0.80 16.81
N ASN A 260 -25.21 1.22 15.66
CA ASN A 260 -25.45 2.63 15.36
C ASN A 260 -26.89 3.06 15.65
N LYS A 261 -27.12 4.37 15.70
CA LYS A 261 -28.39 5.02 15.99
C LYS A 261 -28.96 4.69 17.38
N ILE A 262 -28.09 4.50 18.37
CA ILE A 262 -28.50 4.20 19.74
C ILE A 262 -29.30 5.33 20.37
N ASP A 263 -29.20 6.55 19.86
CA ASP A 263 -29.99 7.73 20.24
C ASP A 263 -31.49 7.60 19.89
N LEU A 264 -31.83 6.70 18.97
CA LEU A 264 -33.22 6.42 18.57
C LEU A 264 -33.75 5.10 19.19
N ALA A 265 -32.89 4.30 19.80
CA ALA A 265 -33.26 3.00 20.38
C ALA A 265 -33.69 3.13 21.83
N THR A 266 -34.54 2.22 22.30
CA THR A 266 -34.87 2.08 23.71
C THR A 266 -33.79 1.33 24.46
N ASP A 267 -33.70 1.54 25.78
CA ASP A 267 -32.72 0.83 26.63
C ASP A 267 -32.89 -0.70 26.54
N GLU A 268 -34.14 -1.16 26.41
CA GLU A 268 -34.45 -2.58 26.26
C GLU A 268 -33.90 -3.16 24.94
N GLN A 269 -34.04 -2.42 23.83
CA GLN A 269 -33.49 -2.82 22.52
C GLN A 269 -31.96 -2.87 22.55
N LEU A 270 -31.33 -1.90 23.22
CA LEU A 270 -29.87 -1.86 23.35
C LEU A 270 -29.32 -3.05 24.15
N GLU A 271 -29.91 -3.34 25.30
CA GLU A 271 -29.50 -4.49 26.15
C GLU A 271 -29.74 -5.83 25.45
N ASP A 272 -30.87 -5.96 24.76
CA ASP A 272 -31.25 -7.19 24.05
C ASP A 272 -30.30 -7.45 22.87
N PHE A 273 -30.00 -6.43 22.07
CA PHE A 273 -29.05 -6.58 20.96
C PHE A 273 -27.62 -6.80 21.44
N LYS A 274 -27.16 -6.08 22.47
CA LYS A 274 -25.87 -6.27 23.09
C LYS A 274 -25.68 -7.70 23.58
N SER A 275 -26.65 -8.22 24.36
CA SER A 275 -26.65 -9.60 24.88
C SER A 275 -26.63 -10.64 23.75
N PHE A 276 -27.27 -10.35 22.63
CA PHE A 276 -27.26 -11.21 21.45
C PHE A 276 -25.86 -11.29 20.83
N ILE A 277 -25.17 -10.15 20.65
CA ILE A 277 -23.83 -10.10 20.05
C ILE A 277 -22.79 -10.71 21.00
N GLU A 278 -22.88 -10.44 22.32
CA GLU A 278 -21.97 -11.02 23.31
C GLU A 278 -22.07 -12.56 23.37
N LYS A 279 -23.26 -13.12 23.22
CA LYS A 279 -23.45 -14.58 23.11
C LYS A 279 -22.76 -15.19 21.87
N LYS A 280 -22.55 -14.41 20.83
CA LYS A 280 -21.79 -14.83 19.65
C LYS A 280 -20.27 -14.66 19.80
N GLY A 281 -19.82 -14.07 20.92
CA GLY A 281 -18.41 -13.85 21.21
C GLY A 281 -17.78 -12.73 20.40
N LEU A 282 -18.57 -11.81 19.84
CA LEU A 282 -18.10 -10.69 19.03
C LEU A 282 -18.00 -9.41 19.87
N PRO A 283 -16.97 -8.58 19.66
CA PRO A 283 -16.87 -7.26 20.27
C PRO A 283 -18.02 -6.35 19.80
N TYR A 284 -18.66 -5.66 20.73
CA TYR A 284 -19.78 -4.76 20.47
C TYR A 284 -19.46 -3.33 20.91
N PHE A 285 -19.70 -2.36 20.02
CA PHE A 285 -19.50 -0.93 20.27
C PHE A 285 -20.76 -0.14 19.94
N PRO A 286 -21.42 0.47 20.96
CA PRO A 286 -22.56 1.36 20.73
C PRO A 286 -22.06 2.70 20.20
N ILE A 287 -22.61 3.17 19.09
CA ILE A 287 -22.19 4.42 18.45
C ILE A 287 -23.39 5.29 18.01
N VAL A 288 -23.14 6.58 17.91
CA VAL A 288 -23.95 7.53 17.15
C VAL A 288 -23.03 8.25 16.18
N ALA A 289 -22.95 7.74 14.97
CA ALA A 289 -21.98 8.20 13.96
C ALA A 289 -22.01 9.73 13.72
N PRO A 290 -23.16 10.40 13.53
CA PRO A 290 -23.18 11.86 13.23
C PRO A 290 -22.59 12.74 14.32
N ILE A 291 -22.66 12.36 15.59
CA ILE A 291 -22.15 13.15 16.73
C ILE A 291 -20.82 12.60 17.28
N LYS A 292 -20.20 11.63 16.61
CA LYS A 292 -18.94 11.00 17.01
C LYS A 292 -18.97 10.27 18.36
N TYR A 293 -20.13 9.92 18.87
CA TYR A 293 -20.25 9.19 20.12
C TYR A 293 -19.83 7.72 19.91
N GLY A 294 -18.96 7.19 20.78
CA GLY A 294 -18.47 5.82 20.73
C GLY A 294 -17.54 5.49 19.53
N THR A 295 -17.35 6.42 18.61
CA THR A 295 -16.53 6.17 17.40
C THR A 295 -15.04 6.03 17.70
N LYS A 296 -14.54 6.73 18.72
CA LYS A 296 -13.13 6.67 19.11
C LYS A 296 -12.75 5.32 19.68
N GLU A 297 -13.62 4.77 20.54
CA GLU A 297 -13.47 3.44 21.14
C GLU A 297 -13.50 2.35 20.07
N LEU A 298 -14.44 2.47 19.10
CA LEU A 298 -14.53 1.58 17.95
C LEU A 298 -13.24 1.61 17.14
N ILE A 299 -12.73 2.79 16.77
CA ILE A 299 -11.52 2.94 15.96
C ILE A 299 -10.29 2.39 16.69
N ASN A 300 -10.18 2.62 18.02
CA ASN A 300 -9.08 2.05 18.83
C ASN A 300 -9.12 0.51 18.88
N ALA A 301 -10.30 -0.09 18.79
CA ALA A 301 -10.44 -1.55 18.76
C ALA A 301 -10.17 -2.16 17.39
N VAL A 302 -10.30 -1.35 16.33
CA VAL A 302 -10.02 -1.75 14.95
C VAL A 302 -8.51 -1.72 14.65
N ALA A 303 -7.77 -0.79 15.25
CA ALA A 303 -6.33 -0.59 15.04
C ALA A 303 -5.47 -1.62 15.75
#